data_fd18d2f8e9df788b2e1101195ac4727a
#
_entry.id   fd18d2f8e9df788b2e1101195ac4727a
#
_cell.length_a   1.000
_cell.length_b   1.000
_cell.length_c   1.000
_cell.angle_alpha   90.00
_cell.angle_beta   90.00
_cell.angle_gamma   90.00
#
_symmetry.space_group_name_H-M   'P 1'
#
loop_
_entity.id
_entity.type
_entity.pdbx_description
1 polymer ?
#
loop_
_entity_poly.entity_id
_entity_poly.type
_entity_poly.pdbx_seq_one_letter_code
_entity_poly.pdbx_strand_id
1 'polypeptide(L)'
;MLKKAVYNREDFLKLNNLPQRLRIWAEDTELEDYIRDEAFYHRALPRKAPMALEPLKVAVVGSGPAGLGCADQLNRLGYDVTVFERDDRPGGLLMYGVPNIKLPKDLLMEKINDLQARGVKFVLGWELNAPEDFDKLQKDFAAVVLCVGSRKEKNLPGIEVDNKQIFHAKDFLTEVTKDMLNGTEYANLKGKDVVIIGGGDTGVDCAAIALAQGANTVHQLERQECDATANSVRDNLCNIVQGDFTIKYGTQMKRLIRDEEGKLKAVETVQVEWRSERAGALPDALPVLGSEKLLRAQVLILALGFKGPEDEIFEA
;
A
#
# COMPACT_ATOMS: atom_id res chain seq x y z
N MET A 1 4.00 24.11 -10.62
CA MET A 1 4.31 24.74 -9.33
C MET A 1 3.75 23.96 -8.12
N LEU A 2 3.54 22.65 -8.28
CA LEU A 2 3.11 21.73 -7.19
C LEU A 2 4.28 21.13 -6.38
N LYS A 3 5.50 21.59 -6.63
CA LYS A 3 6.74 21.08 -6.01
C LYS A 3 6.92 21.40 -4.53
N LYS A 4 5.98 22.09 -3.86
CA LYS A 4 6.12 22.51 -2.46
C LYS A 4 4.99 22.13 -1.51
N ALA A 5 4.02 21.35 -1.96
CA ALA A 5 3.06 20.73 -1.07
C ALA A 5 3.49 19.32 -0.63
N VAL A 6 4.77 19.04 -0.68
CA VAL A 6 5.32 17.90 0.03
C VAL A 6 5.35 18.32 1.50
N TYR A 7 4.36 17.86 2.21
CA TYR A 7 4.24 18.06 3.65
C TYR A 7 5.55 17.66 4.31
N ASN A 8 6.26 18.68 4.81
CA ASN A 8 7.42 18.39 5.62
C ASN A 8 6.93 17.98 7.03
N ARG A 9 7.79 17.32 7.78
CA ARG A 9 7.51 16.84 9.14
C ARG A 9 6.99 17.95 10.06
N GLU A 10 7.48 19.20 9.92
CA GLU A 10 7.05 20.32 10.75
C GLU A 10 5.61 20.73 10.50
N ASP A 11 5.12 20.59 9.26
CA ASP A 11 3.71 20.85 8.92
C ASP A 11 2.81 19.77 9.49
N PHE A 12 3.28 18.52 9.53
CA PHE A 12 2.56 17.40 10.16
C PHE A 12 2.50 17.54 11.69
N LEU A 13 3.59 18.00 12.32
CA LEU A 13 3.66 18.20 13.77
C LEU A 13 2.88 19.43 14.27
N LYS A 14 2.61 20.41 13.41
CA LYS A 14 1.78 21.59 13.75
C LYS A 14 0.29 21.30 13.88
N LEU A 15 -0.14 20.10 13.54
CA LEU A 15 -1.54 19.68 13.66
C LEU A 15 -1.87 19.27 15.10
N ASN A 16 -2.26 20.24 15.91
CA ASN A 16 -2.56 20.10 17.34
C ASN A 16 -3.72 19.14 17.69
N ASN A 17 -4.37 18.54 16.70
CA ASN A 17 -5.52 17.63 16.85
C ASN A 17 -5.28 16.21 16.34
N LEU A 18 -4.02 15.77 16.23
CA LEU A 18 -3.74 14.38 15.90
C LEU A 18 -4.22 13.46 17.02
N PRO A 19 -4.93 12.34 16.72
CA PRO A 19 -5.26 11.33 17.71
C PRO A 19 -4.00 10.81 18.38
N GLN A 20 -4.16 10.41 19.65
CA GLN A 20 -3.06 9.95 20.49
C GLN A 20 -2.17 8.87 19.82
N ARG A 21 -2.75 7.98 19.00
CA ARG A 21 -1.98 6.98 18.23
C ARG A 21 -1.15 7.57 17.08
N LEU A 22 -1.64 8.61 16.41
CA LEU A 22 -0.87 9.34 15.39
C LEU A 22 0.11 10.32 16.02
N ARG A 23 -0.18 10.83 17.24
CA ARG A 23 0.80 11.55 18.07
C ARG A 23 1.93 10.63 18.50
N ILE A 24 1.61 9.43 18.99
CA ILE A 24 2.60 8.39 19.31
C ILE A 24 3.44 8.05 18.07
N TRP A 25 2.83 8.03 16.90
CA TRP A 25 3.54 7.79 15.62
C TRP A 25 4.36 9.00 15.14
N ALA A 26 3.90 10.22 15.40
CA ALA A 26 4.57 11.48 15.02
C ALA A 26 5.51 12.03 16.10
N GLU A 27 5.23 11.73 17.38
CA GLU A 27 6.02 12.11 18.57
C GLU A 27 6.87 10.95 19.07
N ASP A 28 6.72 9.74 18.48
CA ASP A 28 7.52 8.59 18.85
C ASP A 28 8.91 8.76 18.26
N THR A 29 9.67 9.61 18.97
CA THR A 29 11.12 9.68 18.84
C THR A 29 11.75 8.29 19.01
N GLU A 30 11.11 7.37 19.76
CA GLU A 30 11.53 5.99 19.86
C GLU A 30 11.32 5.22 18.55
N LEU A 31 10.30 5.50 17.75
CA LEU A 31 10.17 4.89 16.43
C LEU A 31 11.16 5.53 15.42
N GLU A 32 11.39 6.84 15.50
CA GLU A 32 12.48 7.48 14.77
C GLU A 32 13.85 7.05 15.28
N ASP A 33 14.01 6.92 16.60
CA ASP A 33 15.22 6.42 17.22
C ASP A 33 15.32 4.91 17.01
N TYR A 34 14.24 4.14 16.95
CA TYR A 34 14.20 2.74 16.50
C TYR A 34 14.53 2.62 15.01
N ILE A 35 14.06 3.54 14.17
CA ILE A 35 14.41 3.63 12.75
C ILE A 35 15.80 4.25 12.58
N ARG A 36 16.24 5.20 13.44
CA ARG A 36 17.55 5.85 13.46
C ARG A 36 18.56 5.20 14.39
N ASP A 37 18.13 4.46 15.40
CA ASP A 37 19.03 3.92 16.41
C ASP A 37 19.80 2.73 15.86
N GLU A 38 20.72 3.05 14.98
CA GLU A 38 21.84 2.20 14.65
C GLU A 38 22.50 1.63 15.92
N ALA A 39 22.54 2.40 17.02
CA ALA A 39 23.17 2.01 18.24
C ALA A 39 22.47 0.83 18.92
N PHE A 40 21.15 0.77 18.92
CA PHE A 40 20.39 -0.34 19.47
C PHE A 40 20.55 -1.61 18.62
N TYR A 41 20.42 -1.50 17.30
CA TYR A 41 20.60 -2.63 16.38
C TYR A 41 22.06 -3.05 16.23
N HIS A 42 23.01 -2.11 16.27
CA HIS A 42 24.45 -2.44 16.18
C HIS A 42 25.03 -2.99 17.48
N ARG A 43 24.43 -2.71 18.66
CA ARG A 43 24.90 -3.22 19.95
C ARG A 43 24.29 -4.57 20.35
N ALA A 44 23.07 -4.90 19.87
CA ALA A 44 22.31 -6.03 20.38
C ALA A 44 22.69 -7.39 19.75
N LEU A 45 23.31 -7.42 18.59
CA LEU A 45 23.73 -8.66 17.95
C LEU A 45 25.23 -8.63 17.69
N PRO A 46 25.99 -9.60 18.27
CA PRO A 46 27.41 -9.69 17.99
C PRO A 46 27.63 -9.88 16.49
N ARG A 47 28.43 -9.00 15.87
CA ARG A 47 29.01 -9.33 14.57
C ARG A 47 29.72 -10.66 14.73
N LYS A 48 29.28 -11.71 14.06
CA LYS A 48 30.05 -12.93 13.99
C LYS A 48 31.42 -12.56 13.42
N ALA A 49 32.47 -13.00 14.12
CA ALA A 49 33.80 -12.95 13.57
C ALA A 49 33.79 -13.63 12.19
N PRO A 50 34.52 -13.11 11.20
CA PRO A 50 34.56 -13.69 9.88
C PRO A 50 34.95 -15.19 10.04
N MET A 51 34.06 -16.09 9.69
CA MET A 51 34.42 -17.48 9.48
C MET A 51 35.42 -17.51 8.30
N ALA A 52 36.48 -18.24 8.45
CA ALA A 52 37.56 -18.41 7.47
C ALA A 52 37.12 -19.05 6.14
N LEU A 53 35.83 -19.24 5.93
CA LEU A 53 35.21 -19.79 4.73
C LEU A 53 34.49 -18.63 3.99
N GLU A 54 34.52 -18.66 2.67
CA GLU A 54 33.74 -17.75 1.85
C GLU A 54 32.26 -17.79 2.28
N PRO A 55 31.61 -16.61 2.43
CA PRO A 55 30.24 -16.55 2.89
C PRO A 55 29.32 -17.23 1.87
N LEU A 56 28.37 -18.04 2.36
CA LEU A 56 27.35 -18.65 1.50
C LEU A 56 26.47 -17.57 0.92
N LYS A 57 26.22 -17.68 -0.38
CA LYS A 57 25.33 -16.76 -1.13
C LYS A 57 23.87 -17.12 -0.90
N VAL A 58 23.06 -16.14 -0.56
CA VAL A 58 21.60 -16.31 -0.40
C VAL A 58 20.87 -15.31 -1.28
N ALA A 59 19.92 -15.80 -2.08
CA ALA A 59 19.00 -14.98 -2.84
C ALA A 59 17.74 -14.70 -2.02
N VAL A 60 17.30 -13.44 -2.02
CA VAL A 60 16.00 -13.01 -1.47
C VAL A 60 15.19 -12.43 -2.62
N VAL A 61 14.07 -13.04 -2.96
CA VAL A 61 13.20 -12.60 -4.06
C VAL A 61 12.07 -11.74 -3.49
N GLY A 62 12.08 -10.46 -3.85
CA GLY A 62 11.21 -9.41 -3.35
C GLY A 62 11.88 -8.55 -2.27
N SER A 63 11.79 -7.24 -2.44
CA SER A 63 12.36 -6.23 -1.54
C SER A 63 11.32 -5.52 -0.67
N GLY A 64 10.13 -6.10 -0.51
CA GLY A 64 9.13 -5.61 0.44
C GLY A 64 9.58 -5.74 1.89
N PRO A 65 8.75 -5.40 2.90
CA PRO A 65 9.12 -5.46 4.32
C PRO A 65 9.73 -6.80 4.72
N ALA A 66 9.15 -7.91 4.26
CA ALA A 66 9.64 -9.25 4.57
C ALA A 66 11.03 -9.50 3.97
N GLY A 67 11.23 -9.10 2.70
CA GLY A 67 12.52 -9.27 2.01
C GLY A 67 13.63 -8.41 2.60
N LEU A 68 13.34 -7.14 2.91
CA LEU A 68 14.32 -6.25 3.55
C LEU A 68 14.70 -6.75 4.95
N GLY A 69 13.71 -7.18 5.75
CA GLY A 69 13.97 -7.75 7.07
C GLY A 69 14.77 -9.06 7.00
N CYS A 70 14.45 -9.93 6.05
CA CYS A 70 15.19 -11.16 5.79
C CYS A 70 16.64 -10.85 5.39
N ALA A 71 16.83 -9.94 4.45
CA ALA A 71 18.17 -9.54 3.97
C ALA A 71 19.03 -8.95 5.08
N ASP A 72 18.45 -8.09 5.93
CA ASP A 72 19.12 -7.52 7.10
C ASP A 72 19.62 -8.61 8.04
N GLN A 73 18.76 -9.54 8.42
CA GLN A 73 19.11 -10.60 9.35
C GLN A 73 20.15 -11.57 8.76
N LEU A 74 20.00 -11.98 7.51
CA LEU A 74 20.97 -12.86 6.85
C LEU A 74 22.35 -12.18 6.70
N ASN A 75 22.37 -10.89 6.33
CA ASN A 75 23.62 -10.12 6.25
C ASN A 75 24.32 -10.03 7.61
N ARG A 76 23.57 -9.78 8.70
CA ARG A 76 24.11 -9.76 10.08
C ARG A 76 24.68 -11.10 10.48
N LEU A 77 24.12 -12.22 10.00
CA LEU A 77 24.63 -13.56 10.23
C LEU A 77 25.86 -13.92 9.38
N GLY A 78 26.27 -13.02 8.48
CA GLY A 78 27.48 -13.16 7.66
C GLY A 78 27.28 -13.86 6.33
N TYR A 79 26.03 -13.97 5.83
CA TYR A 79 25.74 -14.43 4.48
C TYR A 79 26.01 -13.34 3.43
N ASP A 80 26.40 -13.73 2.21
CA ASP A 80 26.44 -12.85 1.03
C ASP A 80 25.03 -12.79 0.42
N VAL A 81 24.32 -11.70 0.68
CA VAL A 81 22.89 -11.56 0.33
C VAL A 81 22.70 -10.75 -0.92
N THR A 82 21.91 -11.29 -1.85
CA THR A 82 21.42 -10.57 -3.03
C THR A 82 19.89 -10.54 -3.01
N VAL A 83 19.32 -9.34 -3.04
CA VAL A 83 17.88 -9.09 -3.11
C VAL A 83 17.51 -8.83 -4.56
N PHE A 84 16.57 -9.60 -5.08
CA PHE A 84 16.01 -9.43 -6.43
C PHE A 84 14.67 -8.72 -6.32
N GLU A 85 14.50 -7.65 -7.07
CA GLU A 85 13.29 -6.83 -7.05
C GLU A 85 12.83 -6.53 -8.49
N ARG A 86 11.55 -6.72 -8.75
CA ARG A 86 10.96 -6.51 -10.07
C ARG A 86 10.75 -5.04 -10.42
N ASP A 87 10.50 -4.21 -9.41
CA ASP A 87 10.31 -2.79 -9.61
C ASP A 87 11.66 -2.05 -9.83
N ASP A 88 11.58 -0.81 -10.28
CA ASP A 88 12.76 0.06 -10.54
C ASP A 88 13.41 0.59 -9.26
N ARG A 89 12.74 0.43 -8.11
CA ARG A 89 13.22 0.81 -6.79
C ARG A 89 12.87 -0.26 -5.76
N PRO A 90 13.75 -0.51 -4.79
CA PRO A 90 13.47 -1.46 -3.72
C PRO A 90 12.48 -0.89 -2.71
N GLY A 91 11.81 -1.78 -1.97
CA GLY A 91 10.87 -1.42 -0.90
C GLY A 91 9.48 -2.02 -1.06
N GLY A 92 9.14 -2.54 -2.25
CA GLY A 92 7.82 -3.13 -2.52
C GLY A 92 6.68 -2.16 -2.17
N LEU A 93 5.70 -2.60 -1.36
CA LEU A 93 4.59 -1.73 -0.95
C LEU A 93 5.02 -0.58 -0.02
N LEU A 94 6.15 -0.64 0.67
CA LEU A 94 6.67 0.51 1.41
C LEU A 94 7.07 1.64 0.45
N MET A 95 7.58 1.30 -0.72
CA MET A 95 7.92 2.27 -1.76
C MET A 95 6.66 2.75 -2.48
N TYR A 96 5.83 1.83 -2.98
CA TYR A 96 4.79 2.14 -3.96
C TYR A 96 3.35 2.03 -3.45
N GLY A 97 3.10 1.37 -2.32
CA GLY A 97 1.75 1.16 -1.77
C GLY A 97 1.38 2.09 -0.61
N VAL A 98 2.36 2.66 0.08
CA VAL A 98 2.16 3.60 1.19
C VAL A 98 2.43 5.02 0.71
N PRO A 99 1.51 5.98 0.91
CA PRO A 99 1.73 7.38 0.53
C PRO A 99 2.93 8.02 1.23
N ASN A 100 3.59 8.94 0.53
CA ASN A 100 4.75 9.67 1.06
C ASN A 100 4.44 10.47 2.33
N ILE A 101 3.19 10.87 2.53
CA ILE A 101 2.72 11.56 3.74
C ILE A 101 2.80 10.66 4.99
N LYS A 102 2.61 9.34 4.82
CA LYS A 102 2.75 8.36 5.90
C LYS A 102 4.16 7.84 6.05
N LEU A 103 4.84 7.58 4.95
CA LEU A 103 6.20 7.05 4.91
C LEU A 103 7.03 7.81 3.88
N PRO A 104 7.83 8.79 4.30
CA PRO A 104 8.74 9.51 3.42
C PRO A 104 9.68 8.55 2.70
N LYS A 105 9.79 8.67 1.38
CA LYS A 105 10.59 7.74 0.57
C LYS A 105 12.08 7.92 0.80
N ASP A 106 12.52 9.13 1.15
CA ASP A 106 13.90 9.38 1.52
C ASP A 106 14.32 8.55 2.73
N LEU A 107 13.47 8.46 3.76
CA LEU A 107 13.72 7.65 4.95
C LEU A 107 13.82 6.14 4.62
N LEU A 108 12.95 5.66 3.73
CA LEU A 108 13.04 4.27 3.25
C LEU A 108 14.34 4.04 2.50
N MET A 109 14.73 4.97 1.63
CA MET A 109 15.98 4.88 0.85
C MET A 109 17.22 4.97 1.74
N GLU A 110 17.21 5.74 2.82
CA GLU A 110 18.30 5.74 3.82
C GLU A 110 18.54 4.33 4.37
N LYS A 111 17.47 3.60 4.72
CA LYS A 111 17.57 2.21 5.23
C LYS A 111 18.07 1.23 4.17
N ILE A 112 17.64 1.39 2.93
CA ILE A 112 18.12 0.56 1.81
C ILE A 112 19.60 0.83 1.54
N ASN A 113 20.01 2.11 1.55
CA ASN A 113 21.40 2.51 1.36
C ASN A 113 22.29 1.95 2.49
N ASP A 114 21.80 1.91 3.74
CA ASP A 114 22.50 1.29 4.85
C ASP A 114 22.70 -0.23 4.63
N LEU A 115 21.68 -0.94 4.15
CA LEU A 115 21.82 -2.35 3.77
C LEU A 115 22.87 -2.54 2.68
N GLN A 116 22.87 -1.68 1.64
CA GLN A 116 23.88 -1.71 0.59
C GLN A 116 25.30 -1.42 1.11
N ALA A 117 25.44 -0.44 2.00
CA ALA A 117 26.72 -0.12 2.64
C ALA A 117 27.28 -1.28 3.48
N ARG A 118 26.39 -2.14 4.01
CA ARG A 118 26.76 -3.37 4.72
C ARG A 118 27.00 -4.56 3.81
N GLY A 119 26.89 -4.39 2.48
CA GLY A 119 27.23 -5.40 1.49
C GLY A 119 26.03 -6.17 0.92
N VAL A 120 24.79 -5.83 1.27
CA VAL A 120 23.61 -6.40 0.61
C VAL A 120 23.53 -5.88 -0.82
N LYS A 121 23.41 -6.78 -1.79
CA LYS A 121 23.28 -6.45 -3.20
C LYS A 121 21.82 -6.38 -3.60
N PHE A 122 21.45 -5.44 -4.48
CA PHE A 122 20.12 -5.32 -5.05
C PHE A 122 20.19 -5.44 -6.57
N VAL A 123 19.35 -6.32 -7.12
CA VAL A 123 19.14 -6.49 -8.57
C VAL A 123 17.72 -6.04 -8.86
N LEU A 124 17.59 -4.86 -9.46
CA LEU A 124 16.30 -4.22 -9.76
C LEU A 124 15.86 -4.57 -11.18
N GLY A 125 14.54 -4.47 -11.45
CA GLY A 125 13.97 -4.82 -12.75
C GLY A 125 14.06 -6.32 -13.07
N TRP A 126 14.23 -7.17 -12.05
CA TRP A 126 14.29 -8.61 -12.20
C TRP A 126 13.07 -9.26 -11.56
N GLU A 127 12.36 -10.04 -12.32
CA GLU A 127 11.14 -10.72 -11.91
C GLU A 127 11.26 -12.22 -12.10
N LEU A 128 10.71 -12.99 -11.15
CA LEU A 128 10.61 -14.44 -11.24
C LEU A 128 9.36 -14.78 -12.08
N ASN A 129 9.56 -15.07 -13.37
CA ASN A 129 8.46 -15.28 -14.31
C ASN A 129 8.41 -16.70 -14.89
N ALA A 130 9.51 -17.46 -14.77
CA ALA A 130 9.63 -18.76 -15.39
C ALA A 130 10.43 -19.75 -14.53
N PRO A 131 10.21 -21.07 -14.68
CA PRO A 131 10.99 -22.10 -13.98
C PRO A 131 12.50 -21.94 -14.15
N GLU A 132 12.94 -21.51 -15.31
CA GLU A 132 14.37 -21.30 -15.63
C GLU A 132 15.01 -20.19 -14.78
N ASP A 133 14.21 -19.22 -14.32
CA ASP A 133 14.69 -18.16 -13.43
C ASP A 133 14.97 -18.71 -12.05
N PHE A 134 14.10 -19.60 -11.57
CA PHE A 134 14.31 -20.31 -10.31
C PHE A 134 15.51 -21.28 -10.37
N ASP A 135 15.66 -22.00 -11.47
CA ASP A 135 16.78 -22.88 -11.71
C ASP A 135 18.13 -22.12 -11.68
N LYS A 136 18.17 -20.92 -12.26
CA LYS A 136 19.37 -20.04 -12.20
C LYS A 136 19.68 -19.65 -10.76
N LEU A 137 18.65 -19.24 -10.00
CA LEU A 137 18.85 -18.89 -8.58
C LEU A 137 19.36 -20.09 -7.76
N GLN A 138 18.79 -21.28 -7.95
CA GLN A 138 19.23 -22.49 -7.24
C GLN A 138 20.66 -22.90 -7.59
N LYS A 139 21.11 -22.59 -8.80
CA LYS A 139 22.47 -22.90 -9.27
C LYS A 139 23.51 -21.96 -8.69
N ASP A 140 23.17 -20.67 -8.57
CA ASP A 140 24.11 -19.61 -8.19
C ASP A 140 24.13 -19.31 -6.68
N PHE A 141 23.07 -19.72 -5.95
CA PHE A 141 22.87 -19.44 -4.55
C PHE A 141 22.69 -20.73 -3.72
N ALA A 142 23.23 -20.74 -2.51
CA ALA A 142 23.08 -21.84 -1.58
C ALA A 142 21.64 -21.98 -1.04
N ALA A 143 20.88 -20.89 -1.04
CA ALA A 143 19.48 -20.86 -0.65
C ALA A 143 18.74 -19.71 -1.37
N VAL A 144 17.44 -19.91 -1.60
CA VAL A 144 16.52 -18.92 -2.16
C VAL A 144 15.38 -18.70 -1.18
N VAL A 145 15.12 -17.46 -0.80
CA VAL A 145 14.02 -17.07 0.08
C VAL A 145 13.00 -16.26 -0.72
N LEU A 146 11.77 -16.74 -0.82
CA LEU A 146 10.70 -16.07 -1.54
C LEU A 146 9.96 -15.09 -0.60
N CYS A 147 10.07 -13.81 -0.88
CA CYS A 147 9.42 -12.70 -0.16
C CYS A 147 8.55 -11.85 -1.12
N VAL A 148 7.86 -12.51 -2.03
CA VAL A 148 7.15 -11.95 -3.19
C VAL A 148 5.89 -11.16 -2.86
N GLY A 149 5.43 -11.24 -1.61
CA GLY A 149 4.26 -10.52 -1.13
C GLY A 149 2.93 -11.07 -1.64
N SER A 150 1.86 -10.32 -1.41
CA SER A 150 0.49 -10.64 -1.85
C SER A 150 0.05 -9.57 -2.84
N ARG A 151 0.05 -9.89 -4.12
CA ARG A 151 -0.19 -8.93 -5.21
C ARG A 151 -1.41 -9.24 -6.07
N LYS A 152 -1.99 -10.44 -5.93
CA LYS A 152 -3.22 -10.84 -6.63
C LYS A 152 -4.40 -10.12 -5.99
N GLU A 153 -4.88 -9.09 -6.64
CA GLU A 153 -5.92 -8.22 -6.11
C GLU A 153 -7.29 -8.90 -6.13
N LYS A 154 -8.12 -8.54 -5.15
CA LYS A 154 -9.54 -8.88 -5.16
C LYS A 154 -10.27 -7.95 -6.12
N ASN A 155 -11.18 -8.50 -6.90
CA ASN A 155 -12.02 -7.74 -7.81
C ASN A 155 -13.51 -7.92 -7.46
N LEU A 156 -14.34 -7.04 -7.96
CA LEU A 156 -15.79 -7.17 -7.89
C LEU A 156 -16.31 -7.84 -9.18
N PRO A 157 -17.28 -8.77 -9.07
CA PRO A 157 -17.87 -9.39 -10.24
C PRO A 157 -18.42 -8.36 -11.22
N GLY A 158 -18.10 -8.54 -12.51
CA GLY A 158 -18.58 -7.67 -13.59
C GLY A 158 -17.93 -6.28 -13.64
N ILE A 159 -16.87 -6.03 -12.84
CA ILE A 159 -16.10 -4.79 -12.91
C ILE A 159 -14.78 -5.06 -13.61
N GLU A 160 -14.56 -4.35 -14.71
CA GLU A 160 -13.31 -4.35 -15.46
C GLU A 160 -12.49 -3.12 -15.05
N VAL A 161 -11.25 -3.35 -14.62
CA VAL A 161 -10.29 -2.30 -14.29
C VAL A 161 -9.62 -1.85 -15.58
N ASP A 162 -9.73 -0.56 -15.89
CA ASP A 162 -9.25 0.01 -17.16
C ASP A 162 -8.04 0.94 -16.97
N ASN A 163 -7.64 1.20 -15.73
CA ASN A 163 -6.58 2.13 -15.34
C ASN A 163 -6.72 3.53 -15.95
N LYS A 164 -7.98 3.93 -16.21
CA LYS A 164 -8.35 5.27 -16.72
C LYS A 164 -9.41 5.91 -15.86
N GLN A 165 -10.47 5.15 -15.55
CA GLN A 165 -11.56 5.57 -14.67
C GLN A 165 -11.77 4.59 -13.51
N ILE A 166 -11.37 3.33 -13.68
CA ILE A 166 -11.48 2.27 -12.67
C ILE A 166 -10.09 1.73 -12.39
N PHE A 167 -9.64 1.85 -11.15
CA PHE A 167 -8.30 1.48 -10.70
C PHE A 167 -8.36 0.46 -9.57
N HIS A 168 -7.38 -0.41 -9.49
CA HIS A 168 -7.01 -1.01 -8.22
C HIS A 168 -6.23 -0.02 -7.37
N ALA A 169 -6.46 -0.02 -6.06
CA ALA A 169 -5.82 0.90 -5.13
C ALA A 169 -4.28 0.80 -5.18
N LYS A 170 -3.74 -0.42 -5.30
CA LYS A 170 -2.29 -0.64 -5.43
C LYS A 170 -1.73 0.07 -6.67
N ASP A 171 -2.37 -0.13 -7.83
CA ASP A 171 -1.90 0.46 -9.08
C ASP A 171 -2.01 1.97 -9.04
N PHE A 172 -3.12 2.50 -8.52
CA PHE A 172 -3.31 3.93 -8.33
C PHE A 172 -2.21 4.54 -7.45
N LEU A 173 -1.95 3.96 -6.26
CA LEU A 173 -0.91 4.44 -5.34
C LEU A 173 0.50 4.28 -5.92
N THR A 174 0.75 3.19 -6.65
CA THR A 174 2.03 2.93 -7.32
C THR A 174 2.32 4.03 -8.35
N GLU A 175 1.38 4.29 -9.25
CA GLU A 175 1.59 5.24 -10.33
C GLU A 175 1.69 6.68 -9.81
N VAL A 176 0.86 7.06 -8.83
CA VAL A 176 0.98 8.37 -8.18
C VAL A 176 2.33 8.54 -7.49
N THR A 177 2.85 7.49 -6.86
CA THR A 177 4.17 7.54 -6.22
C THR A 177 5.29 7.65 -7.26
N LYS A 178 5.20 6.90 -8.36
CA LYS A 178 6.15 7.02 -9.49
C LYS A 178 6.16 8.41 -10.08
N ASP A 179 4.99 9.01 -10.28
CA ASP A 179 4.88 10.38 -10.75
C ASP A 179 5.55 11.39 -9.82
N MET A 180 5.28 11.27 -8.52
CA MET A 180 5.92 12.12 -7.53
C MET A 180 7.45 12.00 -7.58
N LEU A 181 7.98 10.77 -7.71
CA LEU A 181 9.42 10.50 -7.74
C LEU A 181 10.08 10.91 -9.05
N ASN A 182 9.37 10.82 -10.17
CA ASN A 182 9.89 11.11 -11.51
C ASN A 182 9.57 12.53 -11.98
N GLY A 183 8.70 13.26 -11.27
CA GLY A 183 8.25 14.60 -11.63
C GLY A 183 7.31 14.63 -12.84
N THR A 184 6.57 13.54 -13.06
CA THR A 184 5.53 13.41 -14.08
C THR A 184 4.14 13.66 -13.46
N GLU A 185 3.06 13.67 -14.23
CA GLU A 185 1.69 13.87 -13.76
C GLU A 185 0.82 12.69 -14.22
N TYR A 186 0.61 11.74 -13.32
CA TYR A 186 -0.35 10.65 -13.52
C TYR A 186 -1.75 11.11 -13.12
N ALA A 187 -2.77 10.43 -13.40
CA ALA A 187 -4.17 10.63 -13.01
C ALA A 187 -4.50 12.02 -12.41
N ASN A 188 -4.81 12.99 -13.26
CA ASN A 188 -5.32 14.29 -12.79
C ASN A 188 -6.75 14.11 -12.26
N LEU A 189 -6.91 14.14 -10.92
CA LEU A 189 -8.21 14.05 -10.26
C LEU A 189 -8.84 15.40 -9.96
N LYS A 190 -8.25 16.49 -10.40
CA LYS A 190 -8.74 17.84 -10.14
C LYS A 190 -10.18 18.00 -10.64
N GLY A 191 -11.07 18.36 -9.71
CA GLY A 191 -12.49 18.60 -9.98
C GLY A 191 -13.31 17.34 -10.28
N LYS A 192 -12.74 16.12 -10.12
CA LYS A 192 -13.45 14.85 -10.29
C LYS A 192 -14.11 14.40 -9.00
N ASP A 193 -15.23 13.70 -9.13
CA ASP A 193 -15.88 12.99 -8.04
C ASP A 193 -15.33 11.56 -8.01
N VAL A 194 -14.82 11.13 -6.87
CA VAL A 194 -14.13 9.86 -6.67
C VAL A 194 -14.93 8.97 -5.72
N VAL A 195 -15.12 7.71 -6.10
CA VAL A 195 -15.67 6.68 -5.20
C VAL A 195 -14.62 5.62 -4.94
N ILE A 196 -14.45 5.25 -3.68
CA ILE A 196 -13.49 4.23 -3.22
C ILE A 196 -14.28 3.09 -2.59
N ILE A 197 -14.01 1.85 -3.01
CA ILE A 197 -14.64 0.65 -2.45
C ILE A 197 -13.68 -0.03 -1.49
N GLY A 198 -14.05 -0.10 -0.23
CA GLY A 198 -13.27 -0.69 0.87
C GLY A 198 -12.89 0.34 1.92
N GLY A 199 -13.26 0.07 3.18
CA GLY A 199 -13.09 0.98 4.33
C GLY A 199 -11.78 0.84 5.09
N GLY A 200 -10.83 0.03 4.57
CA GLY A 200 -9.52 -0.16 5.20
C GLY A 200 -8.55 1.00 4.99
N ASP A 201 -7.37 0.93 5.60
CA ASP A 201 -6.32 1.97 5.54
C ASP A 201 -5.90 2.30 4.12
N THR A 202 -5.83 1.31 3.22
CA THR A 202 -5.52 1.54 1.80
C THR A 202 -6.56 2.44 1.13
N GLY A 203 -7.85 2.30 1.47
CA GLY A 203 -8.91 3.18 0.97
C GLY A 203 -8.75 4.61 1.46
N VAL A 204 -8.39 4.78 2.74
CA VAL A 204 -8.09 6.11 3.33
C VAL A 204 -6.87 6.74 2.66
N ASP A 205 -5.83 5.96 2.35
CA ASP A 205 -4.65 6.42 1.63
C ASP A 205 -5.00 6.93 0.23
N CYS A 206 -5.85 6.18 -0.49
CA CYS A 206 -6.36 6.61 -1.79
C CYS A 206 -7.20 7.89 -1.68
N ALA A 207 -8.02 8.03 -0.63
CA ALA A 207 -8.82 9.23 -0.40
C ALA A 207 -7.94 10.45 -0.15
N ALA A 208 -6.93 10.33 0.73
CA ALA A 208 -6.00 11.41 1.00
C ALA A 208 -5.26 11.88 -0.26
N ILE A 209 -4.80 10.94 -1.08
CA ILE A 209 -4.15 11.25 -2.37
C ILE A 209 -5.12 11.91 -3.34
N ALA A 210 -6.35 11.39 -3.47
CA ALA A 210 -7.36 11.97 -4.36
C ALA A 210 -7.69 13.43 -3.98
N LEU A 211 -7.85 13.70 -2.69
CA LEU A 211 -8.05 15.07 -2.18
C LEU A 211 -6.83 15.95 -2.46
N ALA A 212 -5.62 15.45 -2.20
CA ALA A 212 -4.38 16.20 -2.46
C ALA A 212 -4.20 16.56 -3.94
N GLN A 213 -4.75 15.75 -4.85
CA GLN A 213 -4.81 16.02 -6.30
C GLN A 213 -5.97 16.94 -6.70
N GLY A 214 -6.78 17.42 -5.74
CA GLY A 214 -7.86 18.34 -5.97
C GLY A 214 -9.15 17.70 -6.47
N ALA A 215 -9.44 16.46 -6.07
CA ALA A 215 -10.76 15.86 -6.27
C ALA A 215 -11.85 16.76 -5.68
N ASN A 216 -13.00 16.81 -6.34
CA ASN A 216 -14.15 17.63 -5.91
C ASN A 216 -14.84 16.99 -4.70
N THR A 217 -15.18 15.71 -4.80
CA THR A 217 -15.72 14.91 -3.70
C THR A 217 -15.05 13.55 -3.66
N VAL A 218 -14.88 13.00 -2.46
CA VAL A 218 -14.39 11.64 -2.27
C VAL A 218 -15.31 10.87 -1.34
N HIS A 219 -15.94 9.81 -1.85
CA HIS A 219 -16.77 8.91 -1.07
C HIS A 219 -16.12 7.55 -0.93
N GLN A 220 -15.84 7.12 0.29
CA GLN A 220 -15.37 5.78 0.60
C GLN A 220 -16.53 4.92 1.08
N LEU A 221 -16.72 3.74 0.49
CA LEU A 221 -17.79 2.81 0.83
C LEU A 221 -17.24 1.68 1.68
N GLU A 222 -17.86 1.43 2.82
CA GLU A 222 -17.54 0.33 3.72
C GLU A 222 -18.81 -0.48 4.04
N ARG A 223 -18.76 -1.80 3.82
CA ARG A 223 -19.89 -2.68 4.11
C ARG A 223 -20.10 -2.92 5.59
N GLN A 224 -19.04 -2.85 6.37
CA GLN A 224 -19.11 -2.99 7.83
C GLN A 224 -19.83 -1.78 8.45
N GLU A 225 -20.47 -2.01 9.57
CA GLU A 225 -20.99 -0.92 10.39
C GLU A 225 -19.83 -0.11 10.99
N CYS A 226 -20.13 1.13 11.32
CA CYS A 226 -19.17 2.01 11.95
C CYS A 226 -18.76 1.48 13.32
N ASP A 227 -17.51 1.12 13.48
CA ASP A 227 -16.94 0.92 14.82
C ASP A 227 -16.48 2.26 15.38
N ALA A 228 -17.16 2.73 16.43
CA ALA A 228 -16.87 4.01 17.07
C ALA A 228 -15.42 4.14 17.56
N THR A 229 -14.73 3.01 17.80
CA THR A 229 -13.33 3.00 18.25
C THR A 229 -12.33 3.14 17.08
N ALA A 230 -12.72 2.78 15.87
CA ALA A 230 -11.88 2.84 14.68
C ALA A 230 -11.90 4.21 13.96
N ASN A 231 -12.89 5.05 14.23
CA ASN A 231 -13.15 6.28 13.50
C ASN A 231 -12.10 7.36 13.68
N SER A 232 -11.43 7.45 14.83
CA SER A 232 -10.56 8.58 15.14
C SER A 232 -9.29 8.68 14.29
N VAL A 233 -8.80 7.56 13.77
CA VAL A 233 -7.54 7.52 12.99
C VAL A 233 -7.81 7.75 11.50
N ARG A 234 -8.94 7.22 10.99
CA ARG A 234 -9.30 7.30 9.57
C ARG A 234 -9.73 8.71 9.16
N ASP A 235 -10.53 9.37 10.00
CA ASP A 235 -11.04 10.71 9.73
C ASP A 235 -9.94 11.78 9.69
N ASN A 236 -8.85 11.57 10.43
CA ASN A 236 -7.82 12.58 10.56
C ASN A 236 -6.88 12.71 9.36
N LEU A 237 -6.59 11.62 8.65
CA LEU A 237 -5.70 11.72 7.49
C LEU A 237 -6.34 12.55 6.37
N CYS A 238 -7.65 12.41 6.17
CA CYS A 238 -8.40 13.17 5.17
C CYS A 238 -8.72 14.60 5.63
N ASN A 239 -8.80 14.85 6.93
CA ASN A 239 -8.92 16.20 7.50
C ASN A 239 -7.63 17.03 7.34
N ILE A 240 -6.48 16.36 7.19
CA ILE A 240 -5.19 17.01 6.91
C ILE A 240 -5.18 17.59 5.48
N VAL A 241 -5.82 16.89 4.55
CA VAL A 241 -5.91 17.30 3.15
C VAL A 241 -7.29 17.90 2.97
N GLN A 242 -7.43 19.21 3.12
CA GLN A 242 -8.72 19.93 2.97
C GLN A 242 -9.52 19.46 1.75
N GLY A 243 -10.77 19.02 1.96
CA GLY A 243 -11.64 18.57 0.87
C GLY A 243 -12.93 17.91 1.36
N ASP A 244 -13.86 17.61 0.46
CA ASP A 244 -15.12 16.93 0.75
C ASP A 244 -14.91 15.41 0.74
N PHE A 245 -14.72 14.86 1.92
CA PHE A 245 -14.55 13.44 2.15
C PHE A 245 -15.63 12.86 3.06
N THR A 246 -16.18 11.72 2.68
CA THR A 246 -17.19 11.02 3.47
C THR A 246 -16.99 9.51 3.41
N ILE A 247 -16.92 8.85 4.57
CA ILE A 247 -17.02 7.39 4.65
C ILE A 247 -18.49 7.01 4.85
N LYS A 248 -18.99 6.13 3.99
CA LYS A 248 -20.36 5.58 4.05
C LYS A 248 -20.28 4.13 4.54
N TYR A 249 -20.51 3.96 5.83
CA TYR A 249 -20.57 2.64 6.49
C TYR A 249 -21.90 1.94 6.18
N GLY A 250 -21.93 0.61 6.35
CA GLY A 250 -23.09 -0.20 6.03
C GLY A 250 -23.54 -0.03 4.57
N THR A 251 -22.62 0.26 3.67
CA THR A 251 -22.93 0.64 2.29
C THR A 251 -22.05 -0.12 1.31
N GLN A 252 -22.67 -0.69 0.28
CA GLN A 252 -21.96 -1.34 -0.82
C GLN A 252 -22.35 -0.76 -2.18
N MET A 253 -21.47 -0.94 -3.14
CA MET A 253 -21.78 -0.67 -4.53
C MET A 253 -22.76 -1.72 -5.06
N LYS A 254 -23.81 -1.29 -5.77
CA LYS A 254 -24.78 -2.14 -6.46
C LYS A 254 -24.43 -2.30 -7.93
N ARG A 255 -24.17 -1.17 -8.62
CA ARG A 255 -23.75 -1.17 -10.04
C ARG A 255 -23.11 0.15 -10.44
N LEU A 256 -22.42 0.11 -11.59
CA LEU A 256 -21.90 1.31 -12.25
C LEU A 256 -22.97 1.89 -13.19
N ILE A 257 -23.00 3.24 -13.23
CA ILE A 257 -23.80 3.99 -14.21
C ILE A 257 -22.81 4.66 -15.16
N ARG A 258 -22.97 4.37 -16.45
CA ARG A 258 -22.16 4.97 -17.52
C ARG A 258 -23.00 5.93 -18.35
N ASP A 259 -22.36 6.87 -18.99
CA ASP A 259 -23.01 7.75 -19.97
C ASP A 259 -23.14 7.08 -21.35
N GLU A 260 -23.65 7.81 -22.34
CA GLU A 260 -23.83 7.32 -23.71
C GLU A 260 -22.52 6.99 -24.43
N GLU A 261 -21.39 7.59 -23.95
CA GLU A 261 -20.05 7.31 -24.46
C GLU A 261 -19.37 6.16 -23.71
N GLY A 262 -20.05 5.52 -22.75
CA GLY A 262 -19.52 4.43 -21.92
C GLY A 262 -18.64 4.88 -20.77
N LYS A 263 -18.49 6.19 -20.51
CA LYS A 263 -17.68 6.72 -19.41
C LYS A 263 -18.42 6.58 -18.08
N LEU A 264 -17.67 6.37 -17.00
CA LEU A 264 -18.20 6.30 -15.65
C LEU A 264 -18.81 7.67 -15.27
N LYS A 265 -20.09 7.66 -14.89
CA LYS A 265 -20.86 8.84 -14.51
C LYS A 265 -21.28 8.83 -13.04
N ALA A 266 -21.64 7.66 -12.53
CA ALA A 266 -22.08 7.48 -11.16
C ALA A 266 -21.92 6.03 -10.70
N VAL A 267 -21.97 5.85 -9.37
CA VAL A 267 -22.08 4.54 -8.70
C VAL A 267 -23.42 4.49 -7.99
N GLU A 268 -24.26 3.50 -8.32
CA GLU A 268 -25.43 3.19 -7.51
C GLU A 268 -25.01 2.39 -6.30
N THR A 269 -25.36 2.87 -5.11
CA THR A 269 -25.06 2.25 -3.83
C THR A 269 -26.33 1.72 -3.18
N VAL A 270 -26.19 0.78 -2.25
CA VAL A 270 -27.27 0.26 -1.43
C VAL A 270 -26.77 0.03 -0.01
N GLN A 271 -27.59 0.32 0.98
CA GLN A 271 -27.27 -0.03 2.37
C GLN A 271 -27.31 -1.54 2.56
N VAL A 272 -26.50 -2.05 3.49
CA VAL A 272 -26.47 -3.47 3.84
C VAL A 272 -26.68 -3.66 5.33
N GLU A 273 -27.37 -4.75 5.68
CA GLU A 273 -27.51 -5.28 7.04
C GLU A 273 -26.84 -6.64 7.12
N TRP A 274 -26.12 -6.88 8.21
CA TRP A 274 -25.46 -8.14 8.47
C TRP A 274 -26.43 -9.09 9.17
N ARG A 275 -26.83 -10.18 8.48
CA ARG A 275 -27.76 -11.18 9.01
C ARG A 275 -27.20 -12.58 8.80
N SER A 276 -27.37 -13.43 9.80
CA SER A 276 -27.11 -14.87 9.68
C SER A 276 -28.37 -15.58 9.21
N GLU A 277 -28.30 -16.27 8.10
CA GLU A 277 -29.45 -17.04 7.60
C GLU A 277 -29.79 -18.29 8.46
N ARG A 278 -28.80 -18.79 9.19
CA ARG A 278 -28.94 -19.95 10.09
C ARG A 278 -28.19 -19.73 11.39
N ALA A 279 -28.68 -20.31 12.48
CA ALA A 279 -27.96 -20.31 13.76
C ALA A 279 -26.56 -20.94 13.59
N GLY A 280 -25.50 -20.18 13.92
CA GLY A 280 -24.10 -20.61 13.79
C GLY A 280 -23.44 -20.38 12.43
N ALA A 281 -24.16 -19.88 11.43
CA ALA A 281 -23.56 -19.40 10.19
C ALA A 281 -22.94 -18.02 10.38
N LEU A 282 -21.86 -17.72 9.62
CA LEU A 282 -21.32 -16.37 9.55
C LEU A 282 -22.38 -15.43 8.95
N PRO A 283 -22.52 -14.20 9.48
CA PRO A 283 -23.45 -13.24 8.93
C PRO A 283 -23.04 -12.84 7.51
N ASP A 284 -24.03 -12.62 6.66
CA ASP A 284 -23.84 -12.13 5.29
C ASP A 284 -24.41 -10.70 5.16
N ALA A 285 -23.84 -9.91 4.28
CA ALA A 285 -24.24 -8.53 4.04
C ALA A 285 -25.40 -8.52 3.04
N LEU A 286 -26.64 -8.38 3.53
CA LEU A 286 -27.84 -8.38 2.73
C LEU A 286 -28.26 -6.95 2.36
N PRO A 287 -28.57 -6.66 1.07
CA PRO A 287 -28.99 -5.33 0.66
C PRO A 287 -30.36 -4.97 1.19
N VAL A 288 -30.49 -3.75 1.71
CA VAL A 288 -31.75 -3.17 2.18
C VAL A 288 -32.46 -2.55 0.97
N LEU A 289 -33.59 -3.16 0.58
CA LEU A 289 -34.39 -2.70 -0.55
C LEU A 289 -34.95 -1.28 -0.31
N GLY A 290 -34.87 -0.43 -1.33
CA GLY A 290 -35.35 0.95 -1.26
C GLY A 290 -34.36 1.93 -0.64
N SER A 291 -33.14 1.48 -0.27
CA SER A 291 -32.07 2.33 0.23
C SER A 291 -31.10 2.81 -0.85
N GLU A 292 -31.39 2.53 -2.11
CA GLU A 292 -30.51 2.86 -3.22
C GLU A 292 -30.26 4.36 -3.33
N LYS A 293 -29.00 4.73 -3.57
CA LYS A 293 -28.58 6.11 -3.81
C LYS A 293 -27.58 6.17 -4.96
N LEU A 294 -27.60 7.27 -5.69
CA LEU A 294 -26.62 7.56 -6.73
C LEU A 294 -25.55 8.51 -6.18
N LEU A 295 -24.29 8.10 -6.31
CA LEU A 295 -23.13 8.94 -6.05
C LEU A 295 -22.48 9.28 -7.39
N ARG A 296 -22.25 10.56 -7.67
CA ARG A 296 -21.45 10.97 -8.83
C ARG A 296 -20.06 10.35 -8.71
N ALA A 297 -19.54 9.86 -9.82
CA ALA A 297 -18.21 9.28 -9.87
C ALA A 297 -17.67 9.34 -11.30
N GLN A 298 -16.57 10.01 -11.50
CA GLN A 298 -15.76 9.91 -12.72
C GLN A 298 -14.57 8.98 -12.52
N VAL A 299 -14.29 8.63 -11.26
CA VAL A 299 -13.21 7.71 -10.90
C VAL A 299 -13.70 6.75 -9.82
N LEU A 300 -13.38 5.47 -10.00
CA LEU A 300 -13.62 4.40 -9.04
C LEU A 300 -12.29 3.75 -8.66
N ILE A 301 -12.04 3.60 -7.35
CA ILE A 301 -10.85 2.93 -6.84
C ILE A 301 -11.28 1.72 -6.01
N LEU A 302 -10.74 0.54 -6.34
CA LEU A 302 -11.01 -0.71 -5.64
C LEU A 302 -9.93 -0.99 -4.61
N ALA A 303 -10.24 -0.80 -3.33
CA ALA A 303 -9.35 -1.01 -2.19
C ALA A 303 -9.77 -2.28 -1.41
N LEU A 304 -9.92 -3.40 -2.10
CA LEU A 304 -10.50 -4.65 -1.59
C LEU A 304 -9.48 -5.60 -0.96
N GLY A 305 -8.20 -5.24 -1.00
CA GLY A 305 -7.09 -6.09 -0.56
C GLY A 305 -6.75 -7.18 -1.58
N PHE A 306 -5.99 -8.19 -1.11
CA PHE A 306 -5.37 -9.19 -1.96
C PHE A 306 -5.86 -10.60 -1.62
N LYS A 307 -5.68 -11.53 -2.57
CA LYS A 307 -5.97 -12.97 -2.39
C LYS A 307 -4.72 -13.76 -2.00
N GLY A 308 -3.54 -13.31 -2.41
CA GLY A 308 -2.28 -14.00 -2.23
C GLY A 308 -1.21 -13.53 -3.22
N PRO A 309 -0.10 -14.25 -3.34
CA PRO A 309 0.86 -14.06 -4.42
C PRO A 309 0.21 -14.26 -5.79
N GLU A 310 0.88 -13.81 -6.83
CA GLU A 310 0.50 -14.06 -8.22
C GLU A 310 0.69 -15.56 -8.54
N ASP A 311 -0.17 -16.11 -9.40
CA ASP A 311 -0.20 -17.56 -9.64
C ASP A 311 1.08 -18.04 -10.36
N GLU A 312 1.65 -17.21 -11.20
CA GLU A 312 2.86 -17.46 -12.00
C GLU A 312 4.07 -17.84 -11.12
N ILE A 313 4.11 -17.33 -9.89
CA ILE A 313 5.19 -17.65 -8.92
C ILE A 313 5.14 -19.11 -8.48
N PHE A 314 3.97 -19.74 -8.49
CA PHE A 314 3.81 -21.16 -8.13
C PHE A 314 4.02 -22.10 -9.32
N GLU A 315 4.03 -21.56 -10.53
CA GLU A 315 4.27 -22.30 -11.76
C GLU A 315 5.76 -22.26 -12.17
N ALA A 316 6.52 -21.32 -11.60
CA ALA A 316 7.96 -21.19 -11.73
C ALA A 316 8.70 -22.10 -10.71
#